data_45f5749c2f294ca08a63fb5d9ddd2d6d
#
_entry.id   45f5749c2f294ca08a63fb5d9ddd2d6d
#
_cell.length_a   1.000
_cell.length_b   1.000
_cell.length_c   1.000
_cell.angle_alpha   90.00
_cell.angle_beta   90.00
_cell.angle_gamma   90.00
#
_symmetry.space_group_name_H-M   'P 1'
#
loop_
_entity.id
_entity.type
_entity.pdbx_description
1 polymer ?
#
loop_
_entity_poly.entity_id
_entity_poly.type
_entity_poly.pdbx_seq_one_letter_code
_entity_poly.pdbx_strand_id
1 'polypeptide(L)'
;MNIGITGSIACGKSTVSDYLKEKGYTIIDADKLGHVALTSEDVKRRLSETFGANILVNNEISREVLGKLVFGNDNNLKKLNNIIHPKIKELILKLQEEHKDENLVFLDIALLYEANFVDLVEKVAVVYVDEDVQLERLMTRNSLSKEEAIKRIESQMSPREKAALGDFVINNSYSKKDTFQQIDEILEKLKRGDKQND
;
A
#
# COMPACT_ATOMS: atom_id res chain seq x y z
N MET A 1 4.61 2.22 -18.06
CA MET A 1 5.20 2.86 -16.85
C MET A 1 4.41 2.46 -15.62
N ASN A 2 5.09 2.02 -14.58
CA ASN A 2 4.50 1.61 -13.31
C ASN A 2 4.66 2.72 -12.26
N ILE A 3 3.55 3.19 -11.70
CA ILE A 3 3.52 4.30 -10.74
C ILE A 3 3.07 3.77 -9.38
N GLY A 4 3.91 3.90 -8.36
CA GLY A 4 3.54 3.57 -6.99
C GLY A 4 2.64 4.63 -6.38
N ILE A 5 1.53 4.21 -5.76
CA ILE A 5 0.69 5.07 -4.90
C ILE A 5 0.94 4.61 -3.47
N THR A 6 1.46 5.49 -2.64
CA THR A 6 1.68 5.21 -1.23
C THR A 6 1.18 6.33 -0.34
N GLY A 7 1.11 6.07 0.94
CA GLY A 7 0.68 7.04 1.95
C GLY A 7 0.48 6.35 3.28
N SER A 8 0.70 7.09 4.36
CA SER A 8 0.56 6.57 5.72
C SER A 8 -0.90 6.31 6.07
N ILE A 9 -1.14 5.63 7.19
CA ILE A 9 -2.50 5.34 7.67
C ILE A 9 -3.37 6.61 7.67
N ALA A 10 -4.62 6.47 7.26
CA ALA A 10 -5.63 7.54 7.19
C ALA A 10 -5.32 8.72 6.24
N CYS A 11 -4.28 8.66 5.39
CA CYS A 11 -4.01 9.69 4.36
C CYS A 11 -5.06 9.72 3.24
N GLY A 12 -5.93 8.72 3.12
CA GLY A 12 -6.96 8.66 2.08
C GLY A 12 -6.47 8.14 0.73
N LYS A 13 -5.47 7.26 0.73
CA LYS A 13 -4.93 6.59 -0.46
C LYS A 13 -6.03 5.94 -1.32
N SER A 14 -7.05 5.32 -0.71
CA SER A 14 -8.19 4.75 -1.42
C SER A 14 -8.96 5.76 -2.27
N THR A 15 -9.12 7.00 -1.79
CA THR A 15 -9.76 8.07 -2.57
C THR A 15 -9.01 8.34 -3.88
N VAL A 16 -7.69 8.33 -3.85
CA VAL A 16 -6.82 8.50 -5.02
C VAL A 16 -6.93 7.30 -5.95
N SER A 17 -6.80 6.07 -5.41
CA SER A 17 -6.88 4.84 -6.20
C SER A 17 -8.25 4.65 -6.85
N ASP A 18 -9.34 5.01 -6.16
CA ASP A 18 -10.69 4.92 -6.71
C ASP A 18 -10.90 5.94 -7.84
N TYR A 19 -10.43 7.18 -7.67
CA TYR A 19 -10.49 8.19 -8.73
C TYR A 19 -9.71 7.78 -9.99
N LEU A 20 -8.53 7.18 -9.84
CA LEU A 20 -7.76 6.66 -10.98
C LEU A 20 -8.48 5.51 -11.68
N LYS A 21 -9.15 4.62 -10.93
CA LYS A 21 -10.01 3.55 -11.49
C LYS A 21 -11.18 4.12 -12.28
N GLU A 22 -11.86 5.15 -11.76
CA GLU A 22 -12.95 5.84 -12.45
C GLU A 22 -12.49 6.47 -13.78
N LYS A 23 -11.21 6.87 -13.85
CA LYS A 23 -10.58 7.36 -15.10
C LYS A 23 -10.14 6.25 -16.05
N GLY A 24 -10.32 4.99 -15.69
CA GLY A 24 -10.00 3.83 -16.53
C GLY A 24 -8.58 3.30 -16.41
N TYR A 25 -7.80 3.73 -15.39
CA TYR A 25 -6.46 3.19 -15.16
C TYR A 25 -6.50 1.87 -14.41
N THR A 26 -5.57 0.98 -14.74
CA THR A 26 -5.34 -0.26 -14.01
C THR A 26 -4.67 0.02 -12.66
N ILE A 27 -5.25 -0.55 -11.60
CA ILE A 27 -4.71 -0.46 -10.23
C ILE A 27 -4.38 -1.87 -9.72
N ILE A 28 -3.11 -2.12 -9.45
CA ILE A 28 -2.62 -3.33 -8.77
C ILE A 28 -2.59 -3.05 -7.27
N ASP A 29 -3.46 -3.71 -6.52
CA ASP A 29 -3.67 -3.51 -5.08
C ASP A 29 -2.86 -4.53 -4.28
N ALA A 30 -1.73 -4.10 -3.69
CA ALA A 30 -0.83 -4.97 -2.95
C ALA A 30 -1.46 -5.56 -1.68
N ASP A 31 -2.42 -4.86 -1.04
CA ASP A 31 -3.10 -5.38 0.14
C ASP A 31 -3.98 -6.58 -0.24
N LYS A 32 -4.66 -6.53 -1.39
CA LYS A 32 -5.40 -7.68 -1.94
C LYS A 32 -4.47 -8.82 -2.31
N LEU A 33 -3.32 -8.52 -2.92
CA LEU A 33 -2.31 -9.53 -3.24
C LEU A 33 -1.72 -10.18 -1.99
N GLY A 34 -1.62 -9.46 -0.88
CA GLY A 34 -1.28 -10.03 0.42
C GLY A 34 -2.27 -11.11 0.86
N HIS A 35 -3.57 -10.92 0.63
CA HIS A 35 -4.59 -11.94 0.89
C HIS A 35 -4.45 -13.14 -0.04
N VAL A 36 -4.20 -12.90 -1.33
CA VAL A 36 -3.94 -13.98 -2.31
C VAL A 36 -2.67 -14.75 -1.94
N ALA A 37 -1.62 -14.08 -1.50
CA ALA A 37 -0.38 -14.73 -1.07
C ALA A 37 -0.61 -15.75 0.05
N LEU A 38 -1.51 -15.46 1.00
CA LEU A 38 -1.84 -16.37 2.09
C LEU A 38 -2.57 -17.66 1.64
N THR A 39 -3.14 -17.69 0.43
CA THR A 39 -3.77 -18.91 -0.13
C THR A 39 -2.76 -19.82 -0.84
N SER A 40 -1.53 -19.37 -1.07
CA SER A 40 -0.49 -20.17 -1.70
C SER A 40 -0.02 -21.29 -0.78
N GLU A 41 0.05 -22.53 -1.30
CA GLU A 41 0.45 -23.72 -0.51
C GLU A 41 1.87 -23.58 0.06
N ASP A 42 2.81 -22.99 -0.68
CA ASP A 42 4.16 -22.73 -0.17
C ASP A 42 4.16 -21.73 1.00
N VAL A 43 3.39 -20.67 0.90
CA VAL A 43 3.25 -19.67 1.98
C VAL A 43 2.57 -20.29 3.19
N LYS A 44 1.49 -21.05 3.01
CA LYS A 44 0.80 -21.77 4.09
C LYS A 44 1.76 -22.70 4.84
N ARG A 45 2.52 -23.51 4.09
CA ARG A 45 3.51 -24.43 4.66
C ARG A 45 4.56 -23.67 5.49
N ARG A 46 5.21 -22.67 4.93
CA ARG A 46 6.25 -21.87 5.60
C ARG A 46 5.73 -21.13 6.83
N LEU A 47 4.52 -20.58 6.77
CA LEU A 47 3.89 -19.93 7.91
C LEU A 47 3.58 -20.95 9.01
N SER A 48 3.07 -22.14 8.68
CA SER A 48 2.79 -23.20 9.64
C SER A 48 4.07 -23.75 10.31
N GLU A 49 5.17 -23.87 9.56
CA GLU A 49 6.48 -24.23 10.10
C GLU A 49 7.02 -23.17 11.05
N THR A 50 6.72 -21.88 10.79
CA THR A 50 7.23 -20.75 11.57
C THR A 50 6.40 -20.44 12.82
N PHE A 51 5.08 -20.52 12.71
CA PHE A 51 4.14 -20.06 13.74
C PHE A 51 3.33 -21.21 14.38
N GLY A 52 3.47 -22.44 13.88
CA GLY A 52 2.74 -23.61 14.33
C GLY A 52 1.47 -23.88 13.51
N ALA A 53 1.03 -25.13 13.49
CA ALA A 53 -0.14 -25.58 12.72
C ALA A 53 -1.48 -24.97 13.22
N ASN A 54 -1.51 -24.42 14.43
CA ASN A 54 -2.70 -23.78 15.01
C ASN A 54 -3.13 -22.50 14.28
N ILE A 55 -2.30 -21.95 13.39
CA ILE A 55 -2.70 -20.85 12.50
C ILE A 55 -3.63 -21.31 11.36
N LEU A 56 -3.78 -22.61 11.16
CA LEU A 56 -4.66 -23.17 10.14
C LEU A 56 -6.05 -23.50 10.70
N VAL A 57 -7.08 -23.05 10.02
CA VAL A 57 -8.49 -23.42 10.24
C VAL A 57 -9.04 -23.91 8.91
N ASN A 58 -9.55 -25.15 8.86
CA ASN A 58 -10.02 -25.78 7.63
C ASN A 58 -9.00 -25.74 6.48
N ASN A 59 -7.73 -25.97 6.79
CA ASN A 59 -6.59 -25.93 5.86
C ASN A 59 -6.32 -24.55 5.24
N GLU A 60 -6.87 -23.47 5.79
CA GLU A 60 -6.62 -22.09 5.38
C GLU A 60 -5.99 -21.28 6.53
N ILE A 61 -5.15 -20.29 6.20
CA ILE A 61 -4.56 -19.41 7.20
C ILE A 61 -5.65 -18.57 7.88
N SER A 62 -5.80 -18.77 9.20
CA SER A 62 -6.64 -17.88 10.02
C SER A 62 -5.93 -16.56 10.26
N ARG A 63 -6.40 -15.52 9.57
CA ARG A 63 -5.87 -14.14 9.73
C ARG A 63 -6.02 -13.62 11.16
N GLU A 64 -7.07 -14.06 11.86
CA GLU A 64 -7.29 -13.69 13.26
C GLU A 64 -6.21 -14.29 14.17
N VAL A 65 -5.95 -15.58 14.03
CA VAL A 65 -4.94 -16.28 14.85
C VAL A 65 -3.55 -15.75 14.52
N LEU A 66 -3.21 -15.65 13.23
CA LEU A 66 -1.93 -15.11 12.78
C LEU A 66 -1.75 -13.66 13.24
N GLY A 67 -2.78 -12.83 13.13
CA GLY A 67 -2.77 -11.45 13.58
C GLY A 67 -2.45 -11.32 15.07
N LYS A 68 -3.06 -12.15 15.92
CA LYS A 68 -2.76 -12.18 17.37
C LYS A 68 -1.32 -12.54 17.69
N LEU A 69 -0.66 -13.35 16.85
CA LEU A 69 0.73 -13.76 17.02
C LEU A 69 1.74 -12.68 16.59
N VAL A 70 1.37 -11.86 15.61
CA VAL A 70 2.27 -10.85 15.03
C VAL A 70 2.01 -9.44 15.54
N PHE A 71 0.79 -9.12 15.97
CA PHE A 71 0.45 -7.80 16.48
C PHE A 71 1.19 -7.52 17.79
N GLY A 72 1.94 -6.40 17.82
CA GLY A 72 2.73 -6.02 18.99
C GLY A 72 4.01 -6.87 19.21
N ASN A 73 4.39 -7.68 18.22
CA ASN A 73 5.63 -8.47 18.25
C ASN A 73 6.41 -8.26 16.94
N ASP A 74 7.38 -7.34 16.99
CA ASP A 74 8.19 -6.93 15.84
C ASP A 74 8.97 -8.10 15.22
N ASN A 75 9.44 -9.04 16.04
CA ASN A 75 10.16 -10.22 15.54
C ASN A 75 9.24 -11.14 14.73
N ASN A 76 8.03 -11.39 15.23
CA ASN A 76 7.05 -12.19 14.53
C ASN A 76 6.56 -11.48 13.27
N LEU A 77 6.36 -10.15 13.31
CA LEU A 77 6.00 -9.37 12.13
C LEU A 77 7.09 -9.45 11.05
N LYS A 78 8.37 -9.36 11.42
CA LYS A 78 9.50 -9.55 10.49
C LYS A 78 9.50 -10.95 9.87
N LYS A 79 9.27 -12.00 10.66
CA LYS A 79 9.18 -13.37 10.14
C LYS A 79 8.03 -13.53 9.14
N LEU A 80 6.85 -13.01 9.47
CA LEU A 80 5.70 -12.98 8.57
C LEU A 80 6.05 -12.29 7.24
N ASN A 81 6.59 -11.07 7.31
CA ASN A 81 6.93 -10.28 6.13
C ASN A 81 7.98 -10.96 5.26
N ASN A 82 8.99 -11.59 5.84
CA ASN A 82 10.00 -12.35 5.11
C ASN A 82 9.44 -13.56 4.34
N ILE A 83 8.27 -14.05 4.75
CA ILE A 83 7.59 -15.16 4.07
C ILE A 83 6.64 -14.62 2.99
N ILE A 84 5.85 -13.57 3.28
CA ILE A 84 4.79 -13.14 2.37
C ILE A 84 5.25 -12.12 1.33
N HIS A 85 6.22 -11.22 1.64
CA HIS A 85 6.66 -10.18 0.71
C HIS A 85 7.20 -10.74 -0.61
N PRO A 86 8.04 -11.80 -0.62
CA PRO A 86 8.49 -12.39 -1.89
C PRO A 86 7.34 -12.87 -2.77
N LYS A 87 6.27 -13.44 -2.16
CA LYS A 87 5.10 -13.90 -2.90
C LYS A 87 4.25 -12.74 -3.42
N ILE A 88 4.09 -11.68 -2.63
CA ILE A 88 3.41 -10.46 -3.08
C ILE A 88 4.17 -9.83 -4.26
N LYS A 89 5.50 -9.75 -4.17
CA LYS A 89 6.35 -9.23 -5.25
C LYS A 89 6.22 -10.04 -6.54
N GLU A 90 6.24 -11.37 -6.44
CA GLU A 90 5.99 -12.28 -7.57
C GLU A 90 4.63 -12.01 -8.24
N LEU A 91 3.57 -11.86 -7.43
CA LEU A 91 2.22 -11.58 -7.92
C LEU A 91 2.13 -10.20 -8.59
N ILE A 92 2.78 -9.17 -8.02
CA ILE A 92 2.85 -7.85 -8.63
C ILE A 92 3.55 -7.92 -9.99
N LEU A 93 4.73 -8.52 -10.07
CA LEU A 93 5.49 -8.65 -11.31
C LEU A 93 4.71 -9.38 -12.41
N LYS A 94 3.96 -10.42 -12.03
CA LYS A 94 3.07 -11.12 -12.95
C LYS A 94 1.99 -10.20 -13.52
N LEU A 95 1.30 -9.43 -12.66
CA LEU A 95 0.28 -8.48 -13.10
C LEU A 95 0.87 -7.33 -13.93
N GLN A 96 2.07 -6.85 -13.60
CA GLN A 96 2.75 -5.86 -14.43
C GLN A 96 3.04 -6.38 -15.84
N GLU A 97 3.45 -7.64 -15.97
CA GLU A 97 3.66 -8.27 -17.29
C GLU A 97 2.32 -8.45 -18.06
N GLU A 98 1.23 -8.79 -17.37
CA GLU A 98 -0.10 -8.88 -17.98
C GLU A 98 -0.60 -7.52 -18.51
N HIS A 99 -0.17 -6.41 -17.91
CA HIS A 99 -0.56 -5.05 -18.26
C HIS A 99 0.56 -4.23 -18.91
N LYS A 100 1.62 -4.87 -19.42
CA LYS A 100 2.81 -4.20 -19.96
C LYS A 100 2.54 -3.28 -21.16
N ASP A 101 1.49 -3.54 -21.92
CA ASP A 101 1.09 -2.74 -23.07
C ASP A 101 0.28 -1.47 -22.69
N GLU A 102 -0.03 -1.31 -21.40
CA GLU A 102 -0.68 -0.11 -20.89
C GLU A 102 0.36 1.00 -20.63
N ASN A 103 0.06 2.23 -21.04
CA ASN A 103 0.95 3.37 -20.86
C ASN A 103 1.23 3.65 -19.38
N LEU A 104 0.19 3.56 -18.54
CA LEU A 104 0.29 3.80 -17.09
C LEU A 104 -0.45 2.70 -16.33
N VAL A 105 0.26 2.05 -15.40
CA VAL A 105 -0.30 1.12 -14.42
C VAL A 105 0.04 1.64 -13.03
N PHE A 106 -0.92 1.66 -12.13
CA PHE A 106 -0.71 2.14 -10.76
C PHE A 106 -0.66 0.98 -9.78
N LEU A 107 0.33 1.01 -8.89
CA LEU A 107 0.51 0.05 -7.81
C LEU A 107 0.11 0.71 -6.48
N ASP A 108 -0.99 0.26 -5.90
CA ASP A 108 -1.49 0.73 -4.61
C ASP A 108 -0.80 -0.03 -3.48
N ILE A 109 0.24 0.57 -2.86
CA ILE A 109 1.10 -0.07 -1.85
C ILE A 109 1.28 0.86 -0.65
N ALA A 110 0.54 0.63 0.43
CA ALA A 110 0.60 1.47 1.63
C ALA A 110 2.00 1.53 2.26
N LEU A 111 2.68 0.39 2.33
CA LEU A 111 4.01 0.22 2.94
C LEU A 111 5.12 0.12 1.89
N LEU A 112 5.04 0.91 0.81
CA LEU A 112 5.97 0.85 -0.33
C LEU A 112 7.44 0.94 0.10
N TYR A 113 7.76 1.92 0.95
CA TYR A 113 9.11 2.15 1.45
C TYR A 113 9.50 1.15 2.53
N GLU A 114 8.63 0.94 3.50
CA GLU A 114 8.85 0.04 4.64
C GLU A 114 9.01 -1.43 4.21
N ALA A 115 8.30 -1.84 3.16
CA ALA A 115 8.40 -3.18 2.57
C ALA A 115 9.52 -3.32 1.53
N ASN A 116 10.22 -2.22 1.21
CA ASN A 116 11.25 -2.17 0.17
C ASN A 116 10.75 -2.62 -1.21
N PHE A 117 9.59 -2.08 -1.63
CA PHE A 117 8.95 -2.36 -2.93
C PHE A 117 9.17 -1.25 -3.96
N VAL A 118 10.05 -0.29 -3.67
CA VAL A 118 10.35 0.85 -4.56
C VAL A 118 10.88 0.40 -5.91
N ASP A 119 11.60 -0.71 -5.96
CA ASP A 119 12.14 -1.31 -7.19
C ASP A 119 11.07 -1.87 -8.15
N LEU A 120 9.81 -1.92 -7.74
CA LEU A 120 8.68 -2.34 -8.57
C LEU A 120 8.06 -1.20 -9.39
N VAL A 121 8.48 0.04 -9.18
CA VAL A 121 7.87 1.24 -9.77
C VAL A 121 8.93 2.20 -10.32
N GLU A 122 8.59 2.93 -11.37
CA GLU A 122 9.47 3.94 -11.96
C GLU A 122 9.29 5.31 -11.31
N LYS A 123 8.10 5.59 -10.76
CA LYS A 123 7.75 6.83 -10.09
C LYS A 123 6.86 6.56 -8.89
N VAL A 124 6.90 7.44 -7.91
CA VAL A 124 6.07 7.34 -6.70
C VAL A 124 5.23 8.60 -6.49
N ALA A 125 3.91 8.41 -6.41
CA ALA A 125 2.95 9.41 -5.97
C ALA A 125 2.60 9.17 -4.49
N VAL A 126 2.96 10.09 -3.63
CA VAL A 126 2.69 10.01 -2.19
C VAL A 126 1.42 10.78 -1.85
N VAL A 127 0.47 10.08 -1.26
CA VAL A 127 -0.73 10.71 -0.68
C VAL A 127 -0.36 11.24 0.70
N TYR A 128 -0.30 12.55 0.79
CA TYR A 128 0.03 13.30 2.00
C TYR A 128 -1.24 13.83 2.69
N VAL A 129 -1.17 13.98 3.98
CA VAL A 129 -2.18 14.66 4.79
C VAL A 129 -1.50 15.33 5.98
N ASP A 130 -2.02 16.48 6.41
CA ASP A 130 -1.55 17.18 7.60
C ASP A 130 -1.80 16.32 8.87
N GLU A 131 -0.90 16.41 9.84
CA GLU A 131 -0.88 15.52 11.01
C GLU A 131 -2.15 15.58 11.86
N ASP A 132 -2.72 16.75 12.04
CA ASP A 132 -3.97 16.97 12.76
C ASP A 132 -5.16 16.32 12.02
N VAL A 133 -5.22 16.49 10.71
CA VAL A 133 -6.25 15.87 9.85
C VAL A 133 -6.10 14.34 9.83
N GLN A 134 -4.86 13.84 9.78
CA GLN A 134 -4.58 12.41 9.87
C GLN A 134 -5.10 11.80 11.16
N LEU A 135 -4.76 12.46 12.28
CA LEU A 135 -5.16 12.01 13.62
C LEU A 135 -6.68 11.99 13.77
N GLU A 136 -7.35 13.07 13.38
CA GLU A 136 -8.82 13.18 13.44
C GLU A 136 -9.50 12.10 12.60
N ARG A 137 -9.04 11.90 11.35
CA ARG A 137 -9.57 10.88 10.46
C ARG A 137 -9.38 9.47 11.01
N LEU A 138 -8.22 9.17 11.59
CA LEU A 138 -7.94 7.87 12.15
C LEU A 138 -8.79 7.59 13.40
N MET A 139 -8.91 8.55 14.31
CA MET A 139 -9.76 8.44 15.50
C MET A 139 -11.21 8.19 15.10
N THR A 140 -11.75 8.99 14.18
CA THR A 140 -13.14 8.89 13.73
C THR A 140 -13.42 7.57 13.04
N ARG A 141 -12.56 7.15 12.08
CA ARG A 141 -12.75 5.94 11.29
C ARG A 141 -12.72 4.66 12.13
N ASN A 142 -11.89 4.62 13.16
CA ASN A 142 -11.61 3.41 13.93
C ASN A 142 -12.12 3.49 15.38
N SER A 143 -12.81 4.57 15.77
CA SER A 143 -13.30 4.82 17.14
C SER A 143 -12.18 4.66 18.19
N LEU A 144 -11.01 5.25 17.91
CA LEU A 144 -9.83 5.15 18.77
C LEU A 144 -9.73 6.36 19.72
N SER A 145 -9.10 6.14 20.88
CA SER A 145 -8.58 7.23 21.69
C SER A 145 -7.42 7.93 20.96
N LYS A 146 -7.07 9.14 21.39
CA LYS A 146 -5.96 9.90 20.82
C LYS A 146 -4.64 9.14 20.96
N GLU A 147 -4.39 8.55 22.11
CA GLU A 147 -3.18 7.80 22.43
C GLU A 147 -3.05 6.55 21.54
N GLU A 148 -4.16 5.83 21.31
CA GLU A 148 -4.17 4.67 20.43
C GLU A 148 -3.94 5.05 18.96
N ALA A 149 -4.54 6.17 18.53
CA ALA A 149 -4.36 6.67 17.17
C ALA A 149 -2.89 7.10 16.93
N ILE A 150 -2.28 7.85 17.87
CA ILE A 150 -0.88 8.26 17.79
C ILE A 150 0.04 7.04 17.67
N LYS A 151 -0.12 6.03 18.53
CA LYS A 151 0.67 4.79 18.45
C LYS A 151 0.59 4.11 17.09
N ARG A 152 -0.59 4.12 16.46
CA ARG A 152 -0.75 3.54 15.10
C ARG A 152 -0.09 4.40 14.03
N ILE A 153 -0.13 5.72 14.15
CA ILE A 153 0.54 6.64 13.23
C ILE A 153 2.05 6.45 13.34
N GLU A 154 2.60 6.42 14.55
CA GLU A 154 4.02 6.27 14.82
C GLU A 154 4.59 4.88 14.45
N SER A 155 3.75 3.88 14.23
CA SER A 155 4.17 2.54 13.77
C SER A 155 4.53 2.48 12.27
N GLN A 156 4.33 3.57 11.53
CA GLN A 156 4.63 3.70 10.11
C GLN A 156 5.50 4.94 9.87
N MET A 157 6.14 5.00 8.69
CA MET A 157 6.79 6.21 8.22
C MET A 157 5.77 7.35 8.13
N SER A 158 6.13 8.52 8.62
CA SER A 158 5.24 9.69 8.65
C SER A 158 4.87 10.16 7.23
N PRO A 159 3.72 10.86 7.06
CA PRO A 159 3.35 11.44 5.77
C PRO A 159 4.43 12.38 5.20
N ARG A 160 5.10 13.14 6.07
CA ARG A 160 6.17 14.08 5.68
C ARG A 160 7.42 13.35 5.18
N GLU A 161 7.84 12.29 5.86
CA GLU A 161 8.99 11.48 5.43
C GLU A 161 8.71 10.81 4.10
N LYS A 162 7.51 10.21 3.90
CA LYS A 162 7.12 9.64 2.62
C LYS A 162 7.09 10.69 1.51
N ALA A 163 6.51 11.87 1.78
CA ALA A 163 6.42 12.95 0.81
C ALA A 163 7.81 13.43 0.33
N ALA A 164 8.82 13.41 1.22
CA ALA A 164 10.18 13.77 0.87
C ALA A 164 10.88 12.76 -0.07
N LEU A 165 10.37 11.53 -0.14
CA LEU A 165 10.90 10.45 -0.98
C LEU A 165 10.14 10.26 -2.31
N GLY A 166 8.96 10.89 -2.45
CA GLY A 166 8.11 10.74 -3.62
C GLY A 166 8.50 11.65 -4.78
N ASP A 167 8.23 11.21 -6.00
CA ASP A 167 8.33 12.04 -7.20
C ASP A 167 7.18 13.05 -7.30
N PHE A 168 6.01 12.67 -6.80
CA PHE A 168 4.79 13.47 -6.75
C PHE A 168 4.17 13.42 -5.37
N VAL A 169 3.62 14.54 -4.92
CA VAL A 169 2.87 14.63 -3.67
C VAL A 169 1.44 15.07 -3.97
N ILE A 170 0.48 14.30 -3.47
CA ILE A 170 -0.96 14.60 -3.56
C ILE A 170 -1.41 14.98 -2.14
N ASN A 171 -1.61 16.26 -1.89
CA ASN A 171 -2.12 16.73 -0.60
C ASN A 171 -3.62 16.51 -0.51
N ASN A 172 -4.01 15.57 0.35
CA ASN A 172 -5.40 15.19 0.61
C ASN A 172 -5.92 15.75 1.95
N SER A 173 -5.33 16.83 2.46
CA SER A 173 -5.79 17.50 3.69
C SER A 173 -7.09 18.28 3.49
N TYR A 174 -7.38 18.67 2.25
CA TYR A 174 -8.47 19.58 1.89
C TYR A 174 -9.66 18.84 1.25
N SER A 175 -10.31 19.46 0.27
CA SER A 175 -11.47 18.86 -0.40
C SER A 175 -11.08 17.77 -1.40
N LYS A 176 -12.02 16.84 -1.67
CA LYS A 176 -11.85 15.84 -2.75
C LYS A 176 -11.58 16.50 -4.11
N LYS A 177 -12.18 17.67 -4.36
CA LYS A 177 -11.98 18.42 -5.61
C LYS A 177 -10.52 18.83 -5.78
N ASP A 178 -9.91 19.36 -4.71
CA ASP A 178 -8.49 19.76 -4.74
C ASP A 178 -7.58 18.54 -4.94
N THR A 179 -7.90 17.43 -4.30
CA THR A 179 -7.19 16.15 -4.47
C THR A 179 -7.26 15.68 -5.92
N PHE A 180 -8.45 15.67 -6.52
CA PHE A 180 -8.66 15.22 -7.91
C PHE A 180 -7.97 16.13 -8.93
N GLN A 181 -7.97 17.44 -8.70
CA GLN A 181 -7.24 18.37 -9.55
C GLN A 181 -5.73 18.07 -9.55
N GLN A 182 -5.14 17.84 -8.39
CA GLN A 182 -3.71 17.47 -8.29
C GLN A 182 -3.40 16.16 -9.02
N ILE A 183 -4.31 15.16 -8.94
CA ILE A 183 -4.14 13.90 -9.68
C ILE A 183 -4.16 14.17 -11.19
N ASP A 184 -5.08 15.00 -11.68
CA ASP A 184 -5.17 15.34 -13.09
C ASP A 184 -3.91 16.05 -13.61
N GLU A 185 -3.36 16.97 -12.81
CA GLU A 185 -2.09 17.65 -13.12
C GLU A 185 -0.89 16.67 -13.18
N ILE A 186 -0.87 15.67 -12.29
CA ILE A 186 0.16 14.61 -12.31
C ILE A 186 0.00 13.74 -13.56
N LEU A 187 -1.21 13.33 -13.89
CA LEU A 187 -1.48 12.53 -15.09
C LEU A 187 -1.05 13.25 -16.35
N GLU A 188 -1.29 14.56 -16.46
CA GLU A 188 -0.83 15.36 -17.60
C GLU A 188 0.71 15.46 -17.68
N LYS A 189 1.41 15.55 -16.54
CA LYS A 189 2.87 15.54 -16.49
C LYS A 189 3.42 14.18 -16.95
N LEU A 190 2.83 13.08 -16.49
CA LEU A 190 3.24 11.72 -16.88
C LEU A 190 3.07 11.50 -18.38
N LYS A 191 1.94 11.90 -18.97
CA LYS A 191 1.68 11.80 -20.42
C LYS A 191 2.64 12.64 -21.26
N ARG A 192 3.12 13.78 -20.76
CA ARG A 192 4.06 14.64 -21.49
C ARG A 192 5.49 14.09 -21.42
N GLY A 193 5.87 13.46 -20.32
CA GLY A 193 7.19 12.82 -20.16
C GLY A 193 7.40 11.67 -21.14
N ASP A 194 6.39 10.89 -21.43
CA ASP A 194 6.44 9.82 -22.44
C ASP A 194 6.65 10.33 -23.87
N LYS A 195 6.24 11.57 -24.18
CA LYS A 195 6.39 12.16 -25.53
C LYS A 195 7.77 12.79 -25.79
N GLN A 196 8.65 12.86 -24.79
CA GLN A 196 10.01 13.38 -24.97
C GLN A 196 11.06 12.30 -25.18
N ASN A 197 10.67 11.01 -25.09
CA ASN A 197 11.56 9.86 -25.25
C ASN A 197 11.33 9.06 -26.55
N ASP A 198 10.45 9.55 -27.45
CA ASP A 198 10.26 9.10 -28.81
C ASP A 198 10.98 10.07 -29.80
#